data_f711ffbd6cab9cd0451bf35cff04c141
#
_entry.id   f711ffbd6cab9cd0451bf35cff04c141
#
_cell.length_a   1.000
_cell.length_b   1.000
_cell.length_c   1.000
_cell.angle_alpha   90.00
_cell.angle_beta   90.00
_cell.angle_gamma   90.00
#
_symmetry.space_group_name_H-M   'P 1'
#
loop_
_entity.id
_entity.type
_entity.pdbx_description
1 polymer ?
#
loop_
_entity_poly.entity_id
_entity_poly.type
_entity_poly.pdbx_seq_one_letter_code
_entity_poly.pdbx_strand_id
1 'polypeptide(L)' 'MPTDTKNHVISMTKKKETKGTVVYEEGESDTILIGSLYVKKAMFDDGIYPDDIKVTVEY' A
#
# COMPACT_ATOMS: atom_id res chain seq x y z
N MET A 1 25.84 -8.57 -6.55
CA MET A 1 24.64 -8.73 -5.74
C MET A 1 24.70 -7.84 -4.52
N PRO A 2 23.76 -6.92 -4.37
CA PRO A 2 23.79 -6.05 -3.22
C PRO A 2 23.52 -6.85 -1.95
N THR A 3 24.39 -6.68 -0.98
CA THR A 3 24.22 -7.33 0.29
C THR A 3 23.44 -6.47 1.26
N ASP A 4 23.21 -5.20 0.88
CA ASP A 4 22.57 -4.24 1.75
C ASP A 4 21.22 -3.83 1.19
N THR A 5 20.26 -4.74 1.30
CA THR A 5 18.90 -4.42 0.93
C THR A 5 18.21 -3.74 2.10
N LYS A 6 17.64 -2.59 1.85
CA LYS A 6 16.87 -1.87 2.86
C LYS A 6 15.40 -2.18 2.70
N ASN A 7 14.70 -2.23 3.81
CA ASN A 7 13.27 -2.54 3.82
C ASN A 7 12.52 -1.54 4.66
N HIS A 8 11.41 -1.06 4.14
CA HIS A 8 10.48 -0.24 4.89
C HIS A 8 9.11 -0.88 4.83
N VAL A 9 8.48 -1.06 5.96
CA VAL A 9 7.13 -1.57 6.04
C VAL A 9 6.21 -0.41 6.39
N ILE A 10 5.23 -0.15 5.53
CA ILE A 10 4.33 0.97 5.68
C ILE A 10 2.92 0.42 5.81
N SER A 11 2.21 0.83 6.86
CA SER A 11 0.81 0.46 7.03
C SER A 11 -0.05 1.48 6.32
N MET A 12 -0.95 1.01 5.48
CA MET A 12 -1.82 1.89 4.71
C MET A 12 -3.26 1.49 4.92
N THR A 13 -4.13 2.46 4.88
CA THR A 13 -5.56 2.27 5.11
C THR A 13 -6.33 2.64 3.84
N LYS A 14 -7.35 1.85 3.54
CA LYS A 14 -8.18 2.12 2.37
C LYS A 14 -8.88 3.45 2.53
N LYS A 15 -8.68 4.33 1.56
CA LYS A 15 -9.32 5.65 1.56
C LYS A 15 -10.61 5.63 0.75
N LYS A 16 -10.55 5.06 -0.45
CA LYS A 16 -11.70 5.01 -1.33
C LYS A 16 -11.49 3.94 -2.40
N GLU A 17 -12.56 3.63 -3.10
CA GLU A 17 -12.51 2.73 -4.23
C GLU A 17 -13.01 3.47 -5.46
N THR A 18 -12.37 3.20 -6.58
CA THR A 18 -12.85 3.68 -7.87
C THR A 18 -13.28 2.46 -8.67
N LYS A 19 -13.65 2.65 -9.92
CA LYS A 19 -14.18 1.57 -10.75
C LYS A 19 -13.23 0.38 -10.88
N GLY A 20 -11.94 0.64 -11.01
CA GLY A 20 -10.97 -0.43 -11.21
C GLY A 20 -9.80 -0.41 -10.24
N THR A 21 -9.88 0.44 -9.23
CA THR A 21 -8.72 0.68 -8.36
C THR A 21 -9.19 0.92 -6.93
N VAL A 22 -8.37 0.47 -5.99
CA VAL A 22 -8.57 0.78 -4.57
C VAL A 22 -7.45 1.73 -4.16
N VAL A 23 -7.81 2.84 -3.56
CA VAL A 23 -6.83 3.85 -3.15
C VAL A 23 -6.55 3.69 -1.66
N TYR A 24 -5.28 3.52 -1.34
CA TYR A 24 -4.82 3.41 0.04
C TYR A 24 -3.96 4.61 0.37
N GLU A 25 -4.01 5.05 1.61
CA GLU A 25 -3.17 6.13 2.09
C GLU A 25 -2.47 5.73 3.36
N GLU A 26 -1.28 6.29 3.56
CA GLU A 26 -0.62 6.16 4.85
C GLU A 26 -1.47 6.89 5.87
N GLY A 27 -1.57 6.31 7.05
CA GLY A 27 -2.30 6.94 8.11
C GLY A 27 -1.59 8.15 8.66
N GLU A 28 -1.98 8.55 9.85
CA GLU A 28 -1.39 9.71 10.51
C GLU A 28 0.01 9.38 10.97
N SER A 29 0.95 9.66 10.12
CA SER A 29 2.36 9.44 10.39
C SER A 29 3.08 10.77 10.31
N ASP A 30 4.02 11.00 11.20
CA ASP A 30 4.83 12.23 11.16
C ASP A 30 5.67 12.27 9.88
N THR A 31 6.00 11.11 9.36
CA THR A 31 6.78 11.00 8.14
C THR A 31 5.99 10.21 7.12
N ILE A 32 5.64 10.84 6.03
CA ILE A 32 4.95 10.18 4.94
C ILE A 32 6.00 9.73 3.93
N LEU A 33 6.03 8.42 3.70
CA LEU A 33 7.03 7.82 2.80
C LEU A 33 6.47 7.60 1.40
N ILE A 34 5.20 7.26 1.31
CA ILE A 34 4.56 6.99 0.02
C ILE A 34 3.44 7.97 -0.25
N GLY A 35 2.62 8.23 0.76
CA GLY A 35 1.45 9.07 0.62
C GLY A 35 0.24 8.27 0.18
N SER A 36 0.04 8.15 -1.11
CA SER A 36 -1.10 7.41 -1.65
C SER A 36 -0.61 6.27 -2.52
N LEU A 37 -1.31 5.16 -2.44
CA LEU A 37 -1.00 3.98 -3.25
C LEU A 37 -2.26 3.55 -4.00
N TYR A 38 -2.14 3.40 -5.30
CA TYR A 38 -3.24 2.98 -6.15
C TYR A 38 -3.05 1.53 -6.52
N VAL A 39 -3.92 0.67 -6.00
CA VAL A 39 -3.84 -0.77 -6.23
C VAL A 39 -4.98 -1.19 -7.13
N LYS A 40 -4.67 -1.88 -8.22
CA LYS A 40 -5.70 -2.36 -9.13
C LYS A 40 -6.54 -3.43 -8.44
N LYS A 41 -7.83 -3.40 -8.65
CA LYS A 41 -8.74 -4.38 -8.04
C LYS A 41 -8.42 -5.81 -8.45
N ALA A 42 -7.81 -5.98 -9.62
CA ALA A 42 -7.42 -7.29 -10.10
C ALA A 42 -6.38 -7.98 -9.21
N MET A 43 -5.68 -7.23 -8.37
CA MET A 43 -4.73 -7.82 -7.44
C MET A 43 -5.42 -8.64 -6.36
N PHE A 44 -6.66 -8.32 -6.05
CA PHE A 44 -7.42 -9.01 -5.03
C PHE A 44 -8.29 -10.07 -5.68
N ASP A 45 -7.78 -11.30 -5.72
CA ASP A 45 -8.41 -12.40 -6.46
C ASP A 45 -9.81 -12.76 -5.99
N ASP A 46 -10.07 -12.59 -4.71
CA ASP A 46 -11.35 -12.96 -4.13
C ASP A 46 -12.37 -11.83 -4.10
N GLY A 47 -12.00 -10.67 -4.65
CA GLY A 47 -12.91 -9.54 -4.68
C GLY A 47 -13.09 -8.85 -3.33
N ILE A 48 -12.32 -9.26 -2.35
CA ILE A 48 -12.37 -8.65 -1.02
C ILE A 48 -11.25 -7.64 -0.90
N TYR A 49 -11.60 -6.42 -0.58
CA TYR A 49 -10.62 -5.34 -0.47
C TYR A 49 -10.43 -4.99 1.00
N PRO A 50 -9.30 -5.39 1.59
CA PRO A 50 -9.08 -5.13 3.01
C PRO A 50 -8.98 -3.64 3.30
N ASP A 51 -9.39 -3.24 4.50
CA ASP A 51 -9.30 -1.85 4.91
C ASP A 51 -7.86 -1.44 5.21
N ASP A 52 -7.05 -2.40 5.65
CA ASP A 52 -5.66 -2.14 6.00
C ASP A 52 -4.75 -3.07 5.22
N ILE A 53 -3.66 -2.52 4.71
CA ILE A 53 -2.64 -3.31 4.04
C ILE A 53 -1.27 -2.89 4.55
N LYS A 54 -0.30 -3.77 4.35
CA LYS A 54 1.10 -3.46 4.62
C LYS A 54 1.86 -3.49 3.32
N VAL A 55 2.62 -2.45 3.08
CA VAL A 55 3.44 -2.33 1.89
C VAL A 55 4.88 -2.39 2.32
N THR A 56 5.64 -3.30 1.72
CA THR A 56 7.06 -3.42 1.99
C THR A 56 7.83 -2.91 0.78
N VAL A 57 8.71 -1.97 1.03
CA VAL A 57 9.56 -1.41 -0.02
C VAL A 57 10.99 -1.88 0.24
N GLU A 58 11.58 -2.49 -0.77
CA GLU A 58 12.97 -2.97 -0.72
C GLU A 58 13.81 -2.20 -1.73
N TYR A 59 15.00 -1.81 -1.30
CA TYR A 59 15.91 -1.14 -2.22
C TYR A 59 17.36 -1.19 -1.74
#